data_5f7c172c3330c183c6be6fbb78b32a14
#
_entry.id   5f7c172c3330c183c6be6fbb78b32a14
#
_cell.length_a   1.000
_cell.length_b   1.000
_cell.length_c   1.000
_cell.angle_alpha   90.00
_cell.angle_beta   90.00
_cell.angle_gamma   90.00
#
_symmetry.space_group_name_H-M   'P 1'
#
loop_
_entity.id
_entity.type
_entity.pdbx_description
1 polymer ?
#
loop_
_entity_poly.entity_id
_entity_poly.type
_entity_poly.pdbx_seq_one_letter_code
_entity_poly.pdbx_strand_id
1 'polypeptide(L)'
;MILDTNTYFDCGLPTSTDISAQEVEFAIKTIEQYYVKPRLGAELYADIVNNPDNYAEALNGSNNLAGLKTAVEHLVYAYMLWDRSRLTRYTTVIKNDEHSTEPKSEDLYQICKAHWEIGIAFLNEICEKLQAPEPKYPANNLIFGELMLNI
;
A
#
# COMPACT_ATOMS: atom_id res chain seq x y z
N MET A 1 -1.34 10.98 -9.66
CA MET A 1 -1.53 10.15 -8.46
C MET A 1 -2.78 9.31 -8.68
N ILE A 2 -2.71 8.01 -8.46
CA ILE A 2 -3.81 7.06 -8.71
C ILE A 2 -4.83 7.10 -7.58
N LEU A 3 -4.34 7.19 -6.33
CA LEU A 3 -5.13 7.28 -5.13
C LEU A 3 -4.95 8.66 -4.50
N ASP A 4 -6.02 9.30 -4.08
CA ASP A 4 -5.98 10.51 -3.27
C ASP A 4 -6.23 10.21 -1.78
N THR A 5 -5.86 11.15 -0.93
CA THR A 5 -5.92 11.00 0.52
C THR A 5 -7.35 10.79 1.04
N ASN A 6 -8.35 11.46 0.45
CA ASN A 6 -9.74 11.32 0.90
C ASN A 6 -10.26 9.92 0.56
N THR A 7 -10.00 9.44 -0.66
CA THR A 7 -10.34 8.08 -1.08
C THR A 7 -9.70 7.05 -0.16
N TYR A 8 -8.44 7.27 0.26
CA TYR A 8 -7.78 6.38 1.21
C TYR A 8 -8.50 6.34 2.57
N PHE A 9 -8.90 7.48 3.12
CA PHE A 9 -9.63 7.51 4.40
C PHE A 9 -11.01 6.85 4.30
N ASP A 10 -11.62 6.86 3.14
CA ASP A 10 -12.95 6.27 2.89
C ASP A 10 -12.90 4.78 2.53
N CYS A 11 -11.70 4.18 2.37
CA CYS A 11 -11.56 2.78 1.91
C CYS A 11 -11.99 1.73 2.94
N GLY A 12 -12.26 2.13 4.19
CA GLY A 12 -12.70 1.23 5.27
C GLY A 12 -11.59 0.40 5.94
N LEU A 13 -10.33 0.59 5.56
CA LEU A 13 -9.22 0.02 6.30
C LEU A 13 -9.07 0.74 7.65
N PRO A 14 -8.77 -0.01 8.75
CA PRO A 14 -8.70 0.58 10.07
C PRO A 14 -7.51 1.53 10.18
N THR A 15 -7.77 2.80 10.04
CA THR A 15 -6.80 3.89 10.19
C THR A 15 -6.95 4.56 11.54
N SER A 16 -5.83 4.80 12.24
CA SER A 16 -5.84 5.58 13.48
C SER A 16 -6.28 7.02 13.21
N THR A 17 -7.07 7.59 14.11
CA THR A 17 -7.49 9.02 14.06
C THR A 17 -6.33 10.00 14.17
N ASP A 18 -5.14 9.52 14.57
CA ASP A 18 -3.95 10.34 14.76
C ASP A 18 -3.09 10.47 13.50
N ILE A 19 -3.52 9.84 12.39
CA ILE A 19 -2.80 9.91 11.11
C ILE A 19 -3.16 11.21 10.40
N SER A 20 -2.16 12.01 10.09
CA SER A 20 -2.35 13.24 9.32
C SER A 20 -2.51 12.96 7.82
N ALA A 21 -3.27 13.81 7.14
CA ALA A 21 -3.39 13.74 5.69
C ALA A 21 -2.03 13.82 4.96
N GLN A 22 -1.06 14.53 5.54
CA GLN A 22 0.31 14.64 4.97
C GLN A 22 1.07 13.32 5.05
N GLU A 23 0.94 12.56 6.14
CA GLU A 23 1.56 11.24 6.27
C GLU A 23 0.97 10.26 5.26
N VAL A 24 -0.35 10.27 5.08
CA VAL A 24 -1.04 9.45 4.07
C VAL A 24 -0.58 9.83 2.67
N GLU A 25 -0.54 11.12 2.34
CA GLU A 25 -0.09 11.58 1.03
C GLU A 25 1.35 11.17 0.73
N PHE A 26 2.24 11.27 1.72
CA PHE A 26 3.62 10.80 1.60
C PHE A 26 3.70 9.29 1.35
N ALA A 27 2.93 8.51 2.10
CA ALA A 27 2.87 7.06 1.94
C ALA A 27 2.35 6.67 0.54
N ILE A 28 1.27 7.31 0.06
CA ILE A 28 0.72 7.09 -1.28
C ILE A 28 1.79 7.39 -2.34
N LYS A 29 2.43 8.56 -2.29
CA LYS A 29 3.49 8.93 -3.23
C LYS A 29 4.65 7.93 -3.22
N THR A 30 5.04 7.46 -2.05
CA THR A 30 6.11 6.47 -1.89
C THR A 30 5.72 5.15 -2.55
N ILE A 31 4.53 4.62 -2.24
CA ILE A 31 4.05 3.36 -2.82
C ILE A 31 3.89 3.48 -4.35
N GLU A 32 3.27 4.56 -4.84
CA GLU A 32 3.09 4.75 -6.27
C GLU A 32 4.44 4.86 -7.00
N GLN A 33 5.39 5.61 -6.46
CA GLN A 33 6.69 5.84 -7.11
C GLN A 33 7.57 4.60 -7.14
N TYR A 34 7.61 3.85 -6.03
CA TYR A 34 8.59 2.76 -5.87
C TYR A 34 8.03 1.37 -6.18
N TYR A 35 6.70 1.19 -6.15
CA TYR A 35 6.10 -0.12 -6.34
C TYR A 35 5.10 -0.17 -7.52
N VAL A 36 4.23 0.81 -7.65
CA VAL A 36 3.18 0.79 -8.69
C VAL A 36 3.72 1.20 -10.04
N LYS A 37 4.39 2.34 -10.12
CA LYS A 37 4.95 2.88 -11.37
C LYS A 37 5.98 1.93 -12.03
N PRO A 38 6.93 1.33 -11.30
CA PRO A 38 7.84 0.36 -11.91
C PRO A 38 7.13 -0.89 -12.45
N ARG A 39 6.02 -1.27 -11.82
CA ARG A 39 5.23 -2.45 -12.20
C ARG A 39 4.37 -2.22 -13.44
N LEU A 40 3.74 -1.07 -13.54
CA LEU A 40 2.95 -0.66 -14.71
C LEU A 40 3.84 -0.24 -15.89
N GLY A 41 5.04 0.23 -15.62
CA GLY A 41 5.86 0.97 -16.56
C GLY A 41 5.51 2.45 -16.58
N ALA A 42 6.50 3.30 -16.87
CA ALA A 42 6.36 4.75 -16.75
C ALA A 42 5.29 5.33 -17.70
N GLU A 43 5.19 4.80 -18.91
CA GLU A 43 4.26 5.28 -19.94
C GLU A 43 2.82 4.94 -19.58
N LEU A 44 2.53 3.68 -19.24
CA LEU A 44 1.19 3.23 -18.84
C LEU A 44 0.75 3.94 -17.54
N TYR A 45 1.64 4.07 -16.57
CA TYR A 45 1.34 4.83 -15.34
C TYR A 45 0.96 6.27 -15.65
N ALA A 46 1.72 6.95 -16.53
CA ALA A 46 1.43 8.33 -16.90
C ALA A 46 0.09 8.44 -17.65
N ASP A 47 -0.22 7.49 -18.54
CA ASP A 47 -1.48 7.48 -19.26
C ASP A 47 -2.68 7.26 -18.32
N ILE A 48 -2.59 6.32 -17.37
CA ILE A 48 -3.64 6.09 -16.36
C ILE A 48 -3.89 7.37 -15.54
N VAL A 49 -2.84 8.08 -15.14
CA VAL A 49 -2.96 9.30 -14.31
C VAL A 49 -3.56 10.45 -15.12
N ASN A 50 -3.21 10.59 -16.40
CA ASN A 50 -3.66 11.69 -17.24
C ASN A 50 -5.04 11.46 -17.86
N ASN A 51 -5.43 10.21 -18.08
CA ASN A 51 -6.66 9.80 -18.74
C ASN A 51 -7.43 8.75 -17.92
N PRO A 52 -7.80 9.04 -16.65
CA PRO A 52 -8.37 8.06 -15.72
C PRO A 52 -9.67 7.41 -16.21
N ASP A 53 -10.46 8.14 -16.99
CA ASP A 53 -11.74 7.67 -17.53
C ASP A 53 -11.56 6.48 -18.48
N ASN A 54 -10.45 6.43 -19.23
CA ASN A 54 -10.12 5.30 -20.11
C ASN A 54 -9.80 4.03 -19.33
N TYR A 55 -9.48 4.14 -18.05
CA TYR A 55 -9.06 3.07 -17.17
C TYR A 55 -10.00 2.89 -15.96
N ALA A 56 -11.24 3.39 -16.05
CA ALA A 56 -12.18 3.41 -14.92
C ALA A 56 -12.38 2.02 -14.29
N GLU A 57 -12.51 0.96 -15.09
CA GLU A 57 -12.65 -0.41 -14.59
C GLU A 57 -11.35 -0.91 -13.92
N ALA A 58 -10.19 -0.62 -14.51
CA ALA A 58 -8.91 -1.00 -13.92
C ALA A 58 -8.60 -0.22 -12.63
N LEU A 59 -9.03 1.05 -12.56
CA LEU A 59 -8.84 1.89 -11.37
C LEU A 59 -9.75 1.50 -10.20
N ASN A 60 -11.04 1.32 -10.48
CA ASN A 60 -12.06 1.16 -9.42
C ASN A 60 -12.45 -0.30 -9.20
N GLY A 61 -12.03 -1.20 -10.10
CA GLY A 61 -12.41 -2.60 -10.05
C GLY A 61 -13.76 -2.89 -10.68
N SER A 62 -14.10 -4.18 -10.71
CA SER A 62 -15.38 -4.72 -11.15
C SER A 62 -15.69 -5.98 -10.33
N ASN A 63 -16.82 -6.65 -10.61
CA ASN A 63 -17.24 -7.85 -9.87
C ASN A 63 -16.19 -8.97 -9.81
N ASN A 64 -15.24 -8.99 -10.75
CA ASN A 64 -14.22 -10.02 -10.86
C ASN A 64 -12.79 -9.48 -10.82
N LEU A 65 -12.60 -8.21 -10.50
CA LEU A 65 -11.30 -7.55 -10.52
C LEU A 65 -11.22 -6.54 -9.38
N ALA A 66 -10.28 -6.71 -8.48
CA ALA A 66 -9.92 -5.66 -7.54
C ALA A 66 -9.30 -4.48 -8.28
N GLY A 67 -9.72 -3.25 -7.99
CA GLY A 67 -9.20 -2.08 -8.66
C GLY A 67 -7.77 -1.73 -8.25
N LEU A 68 -7.09 -0.97 -9.10
CA LEU A 68 -5.75 -0.47 -8.81
C LEU A 68 -5.72 0.42 -7.56
N LYS A 69 -6.79 1.19 -7.30
CA LYS A 69 -6.94 1.96 -6.06
C LYS A 69 -6.92 1.06 -4.84
N THR A 70 -7.67 -0.04 -4.87
CA THR A 70 -7.69 -1.02 -3.77
C THR A 70 -6.32 -1.67 -3.56
N ALA A 71 -5.60 -1.99 -4.64
CA ALA A 71 -4.23 -2.48 -4.54
C ALA A 71 -3.33 -1.47 -3.81
N VAL A 72 -3.39 -0.18 -4.19
CA VAL A 72 -2.61 0.89 -3.55
C VAL A 72 -3.03 1.09 -2.10
N GLU A 73 -4.33 1.06 -1.77
CA GLU A 73 -4.85 1.17 -0.40
C GLU A 73 -4.23 0.11 0.53
N HIS A 74 -4.20 -1.14 0.11
CA HIS A 74 -3.58 -2.22 0.88
C HIS A 74 -2.08 -2.04 1.05
N LEU A 75 -1.36 -1.64 0.00
CA LEU A 75 0.08 -1.38 0.07
C LEU A 75 0.41 -0.20 0.98
N VAL A 76 -0.34 0.89 0.88
CA VAL A 76 -0.19 2.08 1.74
C VAL A 76 -0.47 1.73 3.20
N TYR A 77 -1.54 0.97 3.47
CA TYR A 77 -1.87 0.52 4.81
C TYR A 77 -0.73 -0.32 5.43
N ALA A 78 -0.23 -1.31 4.69
CA ALA A 78 0.89 -2.13 5.15
C ALA A 78 2.15 -1.29 5.42
N TYR A 79 2.48 -0.36 4.53
CA TYR A 79 3.62 0.53 4.67
C TYR A 79 3.50 1.43 5.91
N MET A 80 2.36 2.08 6.09
CA MET A 80 2.14 2.99 7.22
C MET A 80 2.12 2.25 8.56
N LEU A 81 1.47 1.10 8.61
CA LEU A 81 1.41 0.29 9.81
C LEU A 81 2.82 -0.16 10.23
N TRP A 82 3.66 -0.52 9.27
CA TRP A 82 5.05 -0.88 9.50
C TRP A 82 5.89 0.32 9.95
N ASP A 83 5.82 1.44 9.24
CA ASP A 83 6.60 2.64 9.54
C ASP A 83 6.27 3.19 10.93
N ARG A 84 4.99 3.26 11.30
CA ARG A 84 4.56 3.65 12.64
C ARG A 84 5.03 2.71 13.73
N SER A 85 5.04 1.40 13.49
CA SER A 85 5.55 0.44 14.46
C SER A 85 7.03 0.66 14.79
N ARG A 86 7.80 1.14 13.82
CA ARG A 86 9.21 1.50 14.00
C ARG A 86 9.37 2.81 14.78
N LEU A 87 8.61 3.85 14.41
CA LEU A 87 8.63 5.14 15.11
C LEU A 87 8.24 4.98 16.57
N THR A 88 7.23 4.17 16.86
CA THR A 88 6.79 3.90 18.23
C THR A 88 7.88 3.23 19.08
N ARG A 89 8.74 2.40 18.50
CA ARG A 89 9.89 1.80 19.21
C ARG A 89 10.95 2.83 19.62
N TYR A 90 11.11 3.91 18.87
CA TYR A 90 12.14 4.92 19.13
C TYR A 90 11.64 6.12 19.96
N THR A 91 10.35 6.39 19.97
CA THR A 91 9.77 7.56 20.63
C THR A 91 8.82 7.21 21.78
N THR A 92 8.84 5.98 22.27
CA THR A 92 7.84 5.48 23.19
C THR A 92 7.84 6.22 24.52
N VAL A 93 6.88 7.10 24.69
CA VAL A 93 6.17 7.21 25.95
C VAL A 93 4.98 6.26 25.87
N ILE A 94 5.19 5.01 26.25
CA ILE A 94 4.12 4.05 26.42
C ILE A 94 3.24 4.61 27.54
N LYS A 95 2.04 5.07 27.21
CA LYS A 95 0.97 5.14 28.19
C LYS A 95 0.62 3.69 28.50
N ASN A 96 1.16 3.18 29.61
CA ASN A 96 0.71 1.94 30.22
C ASN A 96 -0.75 2.17 30.64
N ASP A 97 -1.66 1.85 29.76
CA ASP A 97 -3.03 1.58 30.11
C ASP A 97 -3.03 0.14 30.63
N GLU A 98 -3.35 -0.06 31.91
CA GLU A 98 -3.29 -1.35 32.62
C GLU A 98 -4.11 -2.48 31.94
N HIS A 99 -4.81 -2.18 30.85
CA HIS A 99 -5.67 -3.09 30.11
C HIS A 99 -5.35 -3.23 28.62
N SER A 100 -4.33 -2.57 28.08
CA SER A 100 -3.90 -2.77 26.69
C SER A 100 -2.74 -3.75 26.62
N THR A 101 -3.00 -4.94 26.11
CA THR A 101 -1.94 -5.83 25.64
C THR A 101 -1.37 -5.23 24.37
N GLU A 102 -0.10 -4.81 24.41
CA GLU A 102 0.62 -4.41 23.18
C GLU A 102 0.53 -5.56 22.16
N PRO A 103 0.14 -5.29 20.91
CA PRO A 103 0.23 -6.31 19.87
C PRO A 103 1.68 -6.77 19.80
N LYS A 104 1.90 -8.07 19.88
CA LYS A 104 3.24 -8.64 19.73
C LYS A 104 3.78 -8.19 18.38
N SER A 105 5.06 -7.88 18.32
CA SER A 105 5.72 -7.44 17.06
C SER A 105 5.51 -8.45 15.92
N GLU A 106 5.29 -9.70 16.25
CA GLU A 106 5.00 -10.79 15.32
C GLU A 106 3.60 -10.67 14.72
N ASP A 107 2.58 -10.33 15.53
CA ASP A 107 1.20 -10.16 15.06
C ASP A 107 1.13 -8.96 14.10
N LEU A 108 1.82 -7.88 14.41
CA LEU A 108 1.90 -6.70 13.55
C LEU A 108 2.58 -7.02 12.21
N TYR A 109 3.68 -7.77 12.26
CA TYR A 109 4.36 -8.24 11.06
C TYR A 109 3.44 -9.07 10.16
N GLN A 110 2.67 -10.00 10.73
CA GLN A 110 1.74 -10.84 9.97
C GLN A 110 0.62 -10.01 9.33
N ILE A 111 0.10 -9.00 10.02
CA ILE A 111 -0.90 -8.08 9.46
C ILE A 111 -0.31 -7.28 8.30
N CYS A 112 0.85 -6.67 8.48
CA CYS A 112 1.53 -5.93 7.42
C CYS A 112 1.79 -6.80 6.20
N LYS A 113 2.31 -8.01 6.43
CA LYS A 113 2.60 -8.99 5.38
C LYS A 113 1.34 -9.37 4.61
N ALA A 114 0.25 -9.69 5.31
CA ALA A 114 -1.02 -10.06 4.68
C ALA A 114 -1.55 -8.95 3.77
N HIS A 115 -1.59 -7.71 4.23
CA HIS A 115 -2.04 -6.58 3.41
C HIS A 115 -1.10 -6.30 2.24
N TRP A 116 0.22 -6.44 2.44
CA TRP A 116 1.19 -6.31 1.37
C TRP A 116 0.98 -7.36 0.28
N GLU A 117 0.82 -8.63 0.65
CA GLU A 117 0.56 -9.73 -0.28
C GLU A 117 -0.74 -9.52 -1.07
N ILE A 118 -1.81 -9.06 -0.41
CA ILE A 118 -3.07 -8.72 -1.06
C ILE A 118 -2.87 -7.59 -2.08
N GLY A 119 -2.21 -6.51 -1.69
CA GLY A 119 -1.96 -5.38 -2.57
C GLY A 119 -1.12 -5.75 -3.79
N ILE A 120 -0.08 -6.57 -3.61
CA ILE A 120 0.75 -7.09 -4.72
C ILE A 120 -0.05 -8.04 -5.62
N ALA A 121 -0.88 -8.91 -5.08
CA ALA A 121 -1.72 -9.80 -5.87
C ALA A 121 -2.67 -9.00 -6.78
N PHE A 122 -3.35 -8.00 -6.24
CA PHE A 122 -4.25 -7.14 -7.00
C PHE A 122 -3.50 -6.31 -8.05
N LEU A 123 -2.33 -5.77 -7.70
CA LEU A 123 -1.49 -5.05 -8.66
C LEU A 123 -1.05 -5.95 -9.82
N ASN A 124 -0.69 -7.21 -9.54
CA ASN A 124 -0.32 -8.16 -10.58
C ASN A 124 -1.48 -8.47 -11.53
N GLU A 125 -2.67 -8.71 -10.98
CA GLU A 125 -3.89 -8.95 -11.77
C GLU A 125 -4.20 -7.78 -12.71
N ILE A 126 -4.08 -6.55 -12.22
CA ILE A 126 -4.24 -5.34 -13.05
C ILE A 126 -3.17 -5.25 -14.14
N CYS A 127 -1.91 -5.53 -13.81
CA CYS A 127 -0.82 -5.52 -14.78
C CYS A 127 -1.04 -6.54 -15.90
N GLU A 128 -1.52 -7.72 -15.57
CA GLU A 128 -1.88 -8.75 -16.57
C GLU A 128 -3.02 -8.28 -17.47
N LYS A 129 -4.09 -7.73 -16.88
CA LYS A 129 -5.23 -7.20 -17.63
C LYS A 129 -4.85 -6.06 -18.58
N LEU A 130 -3.99 -5.16 -18.15
CA LEU A 130 -3.53 -4.02 -18.92
C LEU A 130 -2.35 -4.35 -19.85
N GLN A 131 -1.87 -5.60 -19.86
CA GLN A 131 -0.69 -6.03 -20.61
C GLN A 131 0.53 -5.15 -20.31
N ALA A 132 0.67 -4.77 -19.03
CA ALA A 132 1.80 -3.98 -18.58
C ALA A 132 3.13 -4.69 -18.87
N PRO A 133 4.22 -3.94 -19.13
CA PRO A 133 5.51 -4.55 -19.35
C PRO A 133 5.93 -5.37 -18.11
N GLU A 134 6.63 -6.49 -18.35
CA GLU A 134 7.13 -7.31 -17.25
C GLU A 134 7.94 -6.46 -16.28
N PRO A 135 7.73 -6.63 -14.98
CA PRO A 135 8.46 -5.85 -13.99
C PRO A 135 9.94 -6.19 -14.04
N LYS A 136 10.78 -5.19 -14.00
CA LYS A 136 12.23 -5.35 -13.86
C LYS A 136 12.65 -6.03 -12.54
N TYR A 137 11.73 -6.10 -11.59
CA TYR A 137 11.95 -6.71 -10.28
C TYR A 137 11.01 -7.90 -10.12
N PRO A 138 11.49 -9.01 -9.54
CA PRO A 138 10.65 -10.18 -9.33
C PRO A 138 9.45 -9.81 -8.45
N ALA A 139 8.29 -10.34 -8.82
CA ALA A 139 7.01 -10.12 -8.12
C ALA A 139 6.99 -10.68 -6.69
N ASN A 140 8.07 -11.25 -6.24
CA ASN A 140 8.14 -11.99 -5.00
C ASN A 140 8.31 -11.07 -3.80
N ASN A 141 7.71 -11.48 -2.71
CA ASN A 141 7.73 -10.99 -1.33
C ASN A 141 9.10 -10.55 -0.77
N LEU A 142 10.16 -10.65 -1.54
CA LEU A 142 11.52 -10.23 -1.21
C LEU A 142 11.61 -8.74 -0.83
N ILE A 143 10.83 -7.87 -1.48
CA ILE A 143 10.95 -6.42 -1.24
C ILE A 143 10.46 -6.06 0.16
N PHE A 144 9.37 -6.67 0.64
CA PHE A 144 8.93 -6.47 2.01
C PHE A 144 9.92 -7.12 2.99
N GLY A 145 10.42 -8.31 2.68
CA GLY A 145 11.47 -8.99 3.45
C GLY A 145 12.79 -8.24 3.46
N GLU A 146 13.23 -7.66 2.34
CA GLU A 146 14.47 -6.88 2.24
C GLU A 146 14.37 -5.52 2.92
N LEU A 147 13.22 -4.83 2.82
CA LEU A 147 12.94 -3.64 3.63
C LEU A 147 12.96 -3.94 5.13
N MET A 148 12.58 -5.17 5.52
CA MET A 148 12.56 -5.63 6.90
C MET A 148 13.93 -6.05 7.43
N LEU A 149 14.82 -6.56 6.56
CA LEU A 149 16.13 -7.10 6.94
C LEU A 149 17.25 -6.06 6.88
N ASN A 150 17.08 -4.98 6.12
CA ASN A 150 18.09 -3.92 5.96
C ASN A 150 17.92 -2.77 6.97
N ILE A 151 17.26 -3.04 8.09
CA ILE A 151 17.07 -2.15 9.20
C ILE A 151 17.27 -2.91 10.51
#